data_fed34087c1f2bbf92da81c24f3071510
#
_entry.id   fed34087c1f2bbf92da81c24f3071510
#
_cell.length_a   1.000
_cell.length_b   1.000
_cell.length_c   1.000
_cell.angle_alpha   90.00
_cell.angle_beta   90.00
_cell.angle_gamma   90.00
#
_symmetry.space_group_name_H-M   'P 1'
#
loop_
_entity.id
_entity.type
_entity.pdbx_description
1 polymer ?
#
loop_
_entity_poly.entity_id
_entity_poly.type
_entity_poly.pdbx_seq_one_letter_code
_entity_poly.pdbx_strand_id
1 'polypeptide(L)'
;TIARAHAKFGTTALLPTLISDDLEKIALAIEAVDAAIEAEVPGVLGIHLEGPFLNTSRKGVHDASKFKVLDQEAIELLTRLKRGKTLITLAPETAPPGAIAELVRRGAVVFAGHTEASYEQIIAAEAEGLRGFTHIFNAMSQLSSRAPGVVGAALSSPTSFSGLIADGVHVHVANMALVARLLGPKRTVLVSDAMPTLGSDQDWFELKGEKIFARGLTCYTPDGVLAGSNLSLHDAMGVMMRQVGIGLTDALQMASHAPARAIGLEGQVGRLAVGARADFVQLDGDSNLVRVWQRGVQL
;
A
#
# COMPACT_ATOMS: atom_id res chain seq x y z
N THR A 1 -12.16 -6.24 -12.36
CA THR A 1 -12.46 -7.27 -11.33
C THR A 1 -12.02 -6.76 -9.96
N ILE A 2 -10.74 -6.44 -9.69
CA ILE A 2 -10.19 -6.05 -8.37
C ILE A 2 -11.00 -4.92 -7.73
N ALA A 3 -11.15 -3.76 -8.40
CA ALA A 3 -11.87 -2.61 -7.83
C ALA A 3 -13.31 -2.95 -7.43
N ARG A 4 -14.01 -3.77 -8.22
CA ARG A 4 -15.37 -4.21 -7.91
C ARG A 4 -15.43 -5.15 -6.71
N ALA A 5 -14.44 -6.04 -6.55
CA ALA A 5 -14.36 -6.93 -5.40
C ALA A 5 -14.18 -6.12 -4.10
N HIS A 6 -13.22 -5.20 -4.08
CA HIS A 6 -12.94 -4.35 -2.92
C HIS A 6 -14.07 -3.37 -2.58
N ALA A 7 -14.83 -2.91 -3.58
CA ALA A 7 -15.96 -2.01 -3.36
C ALA A 7 -17.05 -2.64 -2.47
N LYS A 8 -17.25 -3.96 -2.54
CA LYS A 8 -18.17 -4.69 -1.66
C LYS A 8 -17.83 -4.53 -0.16
N PHE A 9 -16.58 -4.23 0.15
CA PHE A 9 -16.06 -4.01 1.51
C PHE A 9 -15.84 -2.53 1.83
N GLY A 10 -16.41 -1.62 1.04
CA GLY A 10 -16.34 -0.18 1.30
C GLY A 10 -15.11 0.53 0.74
N THR A 11 -14.20 -0.17 0.06
CA THR A 11 -13.04 0.46 -0.60
C THR A 11 -13.49 1.08 -1.92
N THR A 12 -13.63 2.40 -1.94
CA THR A 12 -14.13 3.15 -3.11
C THR A 12 -13.04 3.56 -4.09
N ALA A 13 -11.77 3.46 -3.68
CA ALA A 13 -10.63 3.84 -4.50
C ALA A 13 -9.39 3.03 -4.12
N LEU A 14 -8.59 2.62 -5.10
CA LEU A 14 -7.40 1.81 -4.91
C LEU A 14 -6.38 2.00 -6.06
N LEU A 15 -5.18 1.52 -5.81
CA LEU A 15 -4.14 1.28 -6.80
C LEU A 15 -3.96 -0.24 -6.92
N PRO A 16 -4.38 -0.89 -8.02
CA PRO A 16 -4.03 -2.28 -8.24
C PRO A 16 -2.52 -2.46 -8.17
N THR A 17 -2.07 -3.49 -7.46
CA THR A 17 -0.66 -3.74 -7.23
C THR A 17 -0.14 -4.85 -8.14
N LEU A 18 1.00 -4.60 -8.81
CA LEU A 18 1.82 -5.63 -9.43
C LEU A 18 3.10 -5.78 -8.60
N ILE A 19 3.31 -6.99 -8.08
CA ILE A 19 4.58 -7.35 -7.42
C ILE A 19 5.68 -7.60 -8.46
N SER A 20 6.93 -7.81 -8.01
CA SER A 20 8.09 -8.01 -8.88
C SER A 20 7.83 -9.00 -10.01
N ASP A 21 8.01 -8.53 -11.25
CA ASP A 21 7.89 -9.33 -12.47
C ASP A 21 8.82 -8.76 -13.56
N ASP A 22 8.81 -9.34 -14.75
CA ASP A 22 9.57 -8.85 -15.91
C ASP A 22 9.07 -7.47 -16.35
N LEU A 23 9.98 -6.64 -16.90
CA LEU A 23 9.65 -5.27 -17.33
C LEU A 23 8.55 -5.23 -18.38
N GLU A 24 8.47 -6.23 -19.25
CA GLU A 24 7.40 -6.38 -20.25
C GLU A 24 6.03 -6.54 -19.57
N LYS A 25 5.95 -7.30 -18.48
CA LYS A 25 4.70 -7.46 -17.74
C LYS A 25 4.34 -6.19 -16.97
N ILE A 26 5.32 -5.46 -16.45
CA ILE A 26 5.12 -4.14 -15.85
C ILE A 26 4.54 -3.17 -16.89
N ALA A 27 5.09 -3.17 -18.11
CA ALA A 27 4.57 -2.35 -19.21
C ALA A 27 3.09 -2.66 -19.50
N LEU A 28 2.74 -3.94 -19.64
CA LEU A 28 1.35 -4.38 -19.86
C LEU A 28 0.40 -4.00 -18.71
N ALA A 29 0.88 -4.06 -17.45
CA ALA A 29 0.08 -3.65 -16.29
C ALA A 29 -0.19 -2.15 -16.29
N ILE A 30 0.80 -1.32 -16.63
CA ILE A 30 0.65 0.13 -16.77
C ILE A 30 -0.37 0.44 -17.89
N GLU A 31 -0.27 -0.21 -19.05
CA GLU A 31 -1.22 -0.04 -20.15
C GLU A 31 -2.64 -0.46 -19.78
N ALA A 32 -2.79 -1.56 -19.03
CA ALA A 32 -4.09 -2.03 -18.57
C ALA A 32 -4.73 -1.04 -17.58
N VAL A 33 -3.94 -0.41 -16.71
CA VAL A 33 -4.43 0.61 -15.78
C VAL A 33 -4.77 1.90 -16.52
N ASP A 34 -3.95 2.35 -17.47
CA ASP A 34 -4.27 3.50 -18.33
C ASP A 34 -5.61 3.31 -19.04
N ALA A 35 -5.79 2.14 -19.67
CA ALA A 35 -7.04 1.78 -20.34
C ALA A 35 -8.24 1.74 -19.37
N ALA A 36 -8.04 1.21 -18.15
CA ALA A 36 -9.09 1.17 -17.15
C ALA A 36 -9.52 2.58 -16.70
N ILE A 37 -8.56 3.49 -16.51
CA ILE A 37 -8.84 4.88 -16.13
C ILE A 37 -9.51 5.62 -17.29
N GLU A 38 -9.05 5.42 -18.54
CA GLU A 38 -9.67 5.99 -19.74
C GLU A 38 -11.11 5.52 -19.93
N ALA A 39 -11.38 4.24 -19.67
CA ALA A 39 -12.72 3.67 -19.66
C ALA A 39 -13.54 4.02 -18.41
N GLU A 40 -13.02 4.92 -17.57
CA GLU A 40 -13.66 5.40 -16.34
C GLU A 40 -14.08 4.28 -15.37
N VAL A 41 -13.33 3.17 -15.31
CA VAL A 41 -13.58 2.09 -14.35
C VAL A 41 -13.59 2.64 -12.93
N PRO A 42 -14.71 2.53 -12.20
CA PRO A 42 -14.82 3.09 -10.85
C PRO A 42 -13.77 2.50 -9.90
N GLY A 43 -13.18 3.36 -9.07
CA GLY A 43 -12.25 2.96 -8.02
C GLY A 43 -10.78 2.87 -8.45
N VAL A 44 -10.44 2.80 -9.75
CA VAL A 44 -9.05 2.76 -10.20
C VAL A 44 -8.50 4.18 -10.27
N LEU A 45 -7.45 4.48 -9.45
CA LEU A 45 -6.82 5.80 -9.39
C LEU A 45 -5.41 5.84 -9.97
N GLY A 46 -4.84 4.72 -10.28
CA GLY A 46 -3.47 4.56 -10.74
C GLY A 46 -2.98 3.14 -10.53
N ILE A 47 -1.68 2.97 -10.42
CA ILE A 47 -1.02 1.68 -10.22
C ILE A 47 -0.05 1.74 -9.04
N HIS A 48 0.08 0.64 -8.29
CA HIS A 48 1.18 0.40 -7.38
C HIS A 48 2.11 -0.67 -7.99
N LEU A 49 3.39 -0.33 -8.11
CA LEU A 49 4.45 -1.22 -8.58
C LEU A 49 5.34 -1.56 -7.39
N GLU A 50 5.21 -2.78 -6.88
CA GLU A 50 5.98 -3.26 -5.74
C GLU A 50 7.19 -4.05 -6.22
N GLY A 51 8.31 -3.37 -6.36
CA GLY A 51 9.51 -3.88 -7.03
C GLY A 51 9.47 -3.69 -8.56
N PRO A 52 10.41 -4.35 -9.29
CA PRO A 52 11.39 -5.38 -8.87
C PRO A 52 12.71 -4.83 -8.30
N PHE A 53 12.79 -3.60 -7.88
CA PHE A 53 13.98 -2.91 -7.38
C PHE A 53 14.07 -3.06 -5.86
N LEU A 54 14.16 -4.30 -5.38
CA LEU A 54 14.05 -4.68 -3.99
C LEU A 54 15.35 -5.34 -3.50
N ASN A 55 15.51 -5.41 -2.17
CA ASN A 55 16.63 -6.13 -1.56
C ASN A 55 16.30 -7.63 -1.43
N THR A 56 17.20 -8.49 -1.91
CA THR A 56 17.01 -9.95 -1.90
C THR A 56 16.88 -10.53 -0.50
N SER A 57 17.52 -9.93 0.52
CA SER A 57 17.40 -10.36 1.92
C SER A 57 16.02 -10.10 2.51
N ARG A 58 15.24 -9.21 1.87
CA ARG A 58 13.89 -8.82 2.29
C ARG A 58 12.80 -9.13 1.25
N LYS A 59 13.06 -10.11 0.39
CA LYS A 59 12.20 -10.46 -0.74
C LYS A 59 10.75 -10.82 -0.38
N GLY A 60 10.48 -11.32 0.84
CA GLY A 60 9.15 -11.85 1.17
C GLY A 60 8.69 -12.91 0.15
N VAL A 61 7.48 -12.75 -0.37
CA VAL A 61 6.90 -13.61 -1.42
C VAL A 61 7.36 -13.27 -2.84
N HIS A 62 8.15 -12.20 -3.04
CA HIS A 62 8.65 -11.81 -4.35
C HIS A 62 9.61 -12.83 -4.93
N ASP A 63 9.66 -12.91 -6.25
CA ASP A 63 10.63 -13.73 -6.97
C ASP A 63 11.93 -12.94 -7.16
N ALA A 64 12.97 -13.34 -6.41
CA ALA A 64 14.27 -12.67 -6.50
C ALA A 64 14.92 -12.79 -7.90
N SER A 65 14.53 -13.76 -8.73
CA SER A 65 15.02 -13.87 -10.11
C SER A 65 14.53 -12.72 -11.01
N LYS A 66 13.47 -12.02 -10.57
CA LYS A 66 12.90 -10.85 -11.26
C LYS A 66 13.55 -9.53 -10.82
N PHE A 67 14.35 -9.53 -9.76
CA PHE A 67 14.97 -8.29 -9.25
C PHE A 67 15.92 -7.69 -10.28
N LYS A 68 15.83 -6.38 -10.42
CA LYS A 68 16.53 -5.58 -11.41
C LYS A 68 17.26 -4.41 -10.76
N VAL A 69 18.24 -3.87 -11.48
CA VAL A 69 18.81 -2.57 -11.17
C VAL A 69 17.89 -1.48 -11.70
N LEU A 70 17.69 -0.43 -10.94
CA LEU A 70 16.91 0.74 -11.35
C LEU A 70 17.75 1.63 -12.27
N ASP A 71 17.75 1.34 -13.55
CA ASP A 71 18.42 2.12 -14.59
C ASP A 71 17.48 3.14 -15.24
N GLN A 72 17.99 3.89 -16.20
CA GLN A 72 17.24 4.94 -16.88
C GLN A 72 16.05 4.39 -17.67
N GLU A 73 16.18 3.23 -18.31
CA GLU A 73 15.09 2.58 -19.06
C GLU A 73 13.96 2.15 -18.11
N ALA A 74 14.32 1.60 -16.96
CA ALA A 74 13.35 1.26 -15.92
C ALA A 74 12.63 2.50 -15.39
N ILE A 75 13.35 3.59 -15.10
CA ILE A 75 12.73 4.86 -14.66
C ILE A 75 11.72 5.37 -15.70
N GLU A 76 12.08 5.33 -16.97
CA GLU A 76 11.19 5.74 -18.06
C GLU A 76 9.95 4.86 -18.15
N LEU A 77 10.10 3.55 -17.99
CA LEU A 77 8.99 2.61 -17.97
C LEU A 77 8.04 2.87 -16.79
N LEU A 78 8.58 2.95 -15.56
CA LEU A 78 7.79 3.11 -14.34
C LEU A 78 6.99 4.42 -14.30
N THR A 79 7.41 5.41 -15.06
CA THR A 79 6.75 6.73 -15.14
C THR A 79 5.91 6.94 -16.38
N ARG A 80 5.57 5.87 -17.11
CA ARG A 80 4.83 5.90 -18.37
C ARG A 80 3.33 6.12 -18.22
N LEU A 81 2.77 5.88 -17.04
CA LEU A 81 1.32 6.02 -16.81
C LEU A 81 0.87 7.43 -17.20
N LYS A 82 -0.08 7.52 -18.12
CA LYS A 82 -0.56 8.80 -18.67
C LYS A 82 -1.62 9.44 -17.79
N ARG A 83 -2.41 8.62 -17.11
CA ARG A 83 -3.55 9.03 -16.27
C ARG A 83 -3.45 8.38 -14.90
N GLY A 84 -3.75 9.14 -13.86
CA GLY A 84 -3.71 8.62 -12.48
C GLY A 84 -2.35 8.78 -11.81
N LYS A 85 -2.10 7.95 -10.81
CA LYS A 85 -0.88 8.00 -9.99
C LYS A 85 -0.10 6.69 -10.08
N THR A 86 1.21 6.79 -10.19
CA THR A 86 2.11 5.65 -9.99
C THR A 86 2.71 5.75 -8.60
N LEU A 87 2.44 4.74 -7.77
CA LEU A 87 3.16 4.49 -6.52
C LEU A 87 4.21 3.41 -6.79
N ILE A 88 5.44 3.64 -6.38
CA ILE A 88 6.56 2.70 -6.55
C ILE A 88 7.11 2.34 -5.18
N THR A 89 7.17 1.06 -4.89
CA THR A 89 7.90 0.53 -3.73
C THR A 89 9.26 0.00 -4.19
N LEU A 90 10.32 0.50 -3.57
CA LEU A 90 11.70 0.08 -3.84
C LEU A 90 12.55 0.01 -2.57
N ALA A 91 13.70 -0.62 -2.66
CA ALA A 91 14.75 -0.63 -1.64
C ALA A 91 15.74 0.51 -1.92
N PRO A 92 15.74 1.60 -1.13
CA PRO A 92 16.57 2.78 -1.43
C PRO A 92 18.06 2.48 -1.54
N GLU A 93 18.58 1.53 -0.75
CA GLU A 93 19.99 1.13 -0.75
C GLU A 93 20.42 0.43 -2.04
N THR A 94 19.46 -0.05 -2.84
CA THR A 94 19.75 -0.68 -4.15
C THR A 94 19.60 0.29 -5.32
N ALA A 95 19.01 1.45 -5.07
CA ALA A 95 18.79 2.47 -6.09
C ALA A 95 20.07 3.28 -6.33
N PRO A 96 20.42 3.62 -7.58
CA PRO A 96 21.49 4.55 -7.87
C PRO A 96 21.22 5.94 -7.26
N PRO A 97 22.26 6.68 -6.85
CA PRO A 97 22.10 8.06 -6.37
C PRO A 97 21.33 8.93 -7.37
N GLY A 98 20.35 9.69 -6.88
CA GLY A 98 19.49 10.57 -7.69
C GLY A 98 18.34 9.86 -8.41
N ALA A 99 18.26 8.53 -8.37
CA ALA A 99 17.19 7.79 -9.06
C ALA A 99 15.81 8.05 -8.43
N ILE A 100 15.72 8.15 -7.09
CA ILE A 100 14.48 8.51 -6.40
C ILE A 100 14.04 9.93 -6.80
N ALA A 101 14.98 10.89 -6.82
CA ALA A 101 14.69 12.26 -7.24
C ALA A 101 14.16 12.33 -8.68
N GLU A 102 14.71 11.51 -9.58
CA GLU A 102 14.26 11.45 -10.98
C GLU A 102 12.85 10.84 -11.09
N LEU A 103 12.54 9.76 -10.38
CA LEU A 103 11.18 9.19 -10.31
C LEU A 103 10.17 10.23 -9.80
N VAL A 104 10.50 10.93 -8.73
CA VAL A 104 9.66 11.98 -8.14
C VAL A 104 9.47 13.15 -9.11
N ARG A 105 10.54 13.61 -9.76
CA ARG A 105 10.48 14.67 -10.78
C ARG A 105 9.55 14.31 -11.94
N ARG A 106 9.49 13.04 -12.29
CA ARG A 106 8.58 12.51 -13.32
C ARG A 106 7.15 12.27 -12.83
N GLY A 107 6.86 12.57 -11.56
CA GLY A 107 5.52 12.53 -10.98
C GLY A 107 5.14 11.24 -10.28
N ALA A 108 6.06 10.29 -10.13
CA ALA A 108 5.84 9.09 -9.32
C ALA A 108 5.87 9.44 -7.82
N VAL A 109 5.13 8.64 -7.04
CA VAL A 109 5.22 8.61 -5.58
C VAL A 109 6.10 7.44 -5.20
N VAL A 110 7.14 7.67 -4.39
CA VAL A 110 8.12 6.62 -4.04
C VAL A 110 8.03 6.29 -2.56
N PHE A 111 7.86 5.01 -2.27
CA PHE A 111 7.87 4.43 -0.92
C PHE A 111 9.04 3.46 -0.75
N ALA A 112 9.60 3.38 0.45
CA ALA A 112 10.57 2.35 0.81
C ALA A 112 9.84 1.10 1.31
N GLY A 113 10.24 -0.06 0.81
CA GLY A 113 9.76 -1.37 1.24
C GLY A 113 10.66 -2.47 0.70
N HIS A 114 10.58 -3.67 1.29
CA HIS A 114 11.46 -4.79 0.95
C HIS A 114 12.94 -4.40 0.94
N THR A 115 13.38 -3.76 2.03
CA THR A 115 14.63 -3.01 2.12
C THR A 115 15.40 -3.33 3.41
N GLU A 116 16.70 -3.38 3.33
CA GLU A 116 17.64 -3.50 4.45
C GLU A 116 18.35 -2.17 4.73
N ALA A 117 17.81 -1.06 4.19
CA ALA A 117 18.41 0.27 4.34
C ALA A 117 18.68 0.61 5.81
N SER A 118 19.78 1.32 6.04
CA SER A 118 20.05 1.96 7.32
C SER A 118 19.18 3.20 7.52
N TYR A 119 19.15 3.70 8.75
CA TYR A 119 18.49 4.96 9.07
C TYR A 119 19.00 6.11 8.18
N GLU A 120 20.32 6.22 8.01
CA GLU A 120 20.98 7.29 7.24
C GLU A 120 20.66 7.18 5.74
N GLN A 121 20.54 5.96 5.21
CA GLN A 121 20.13 5.74 3.82
C GLN A 121 18.68 6.18 3.60
N ILE A 122 17.79 5.97 4.56
CA ILE A 122 16.41 6.47 4.48
C ILE A 122 16.38 8.01 4.54
N ILE A 123 17.16 8.63 5.44
CA ILE A 123 17.22 10.10 5.49
C ILE A 123 17.73 10.68 4.16
N ALA A 124 18.71 10.05 3.52
CA ALA A 124 19.18 10.44 2.21
C ALA A 124 18.08 10.27 1.13
N ALA A 125 17.34 9.17 1.17
CA ALA A 125 16.22 8.93 0.26
C ALA A 125 15.07 9.92 0.47
N GLU A 126 14.76 10.32 1.72
CA GLU A 126 13.78 11.37 2.00
C GLU A 126 14.23 12.73 1.43
N ALA A 127 15.51 13.04 1.46
CA ALA A 127 16.05 14.24 0.81
C ALA A 127 15.91 14.22 -0.72
N GLU A 128 15.87 13.03 -1.34
CA GLU A 128 15.54 12.83 -2.76
C GLU A 128 14.03 12.83 -3.05
N GLY A 129 13.18 12.86 -2.03
CA GLY A 129 11.73 12.93 -2.16
C GLY A 129 10.99 11.62 -1.88
N LEU A 130 11.65 10.63 -1.23
CA LEU A 130 10.94 9.47 -0.68
C LEU A 130 9.80 9.96 0.20
N ARG A 131 8.58 9.44 -0.05
CA ARG A 131 7.38 9.98 0.57
C ARG A 131 6.81 9.09 1.68
N GLY A 132 7.21 7.85 1.76
CA GLY A 132 6.68 6.96 2.78
C GLY A 132 7.26 5.55 2.76
N PHE A 133 6.59 4.69 3.51
CA PHE A 133 7.01 3.31 3.78
C PHE A 133 5.87 2.35 3.49
N THR A 134 6.14 1.33 2.71
CA THR A 134 5.18 0.25 2.40
C THR A 134 5.13 -0.68 3.61
N HIS A 135 3.93 -1.09 4.03
CA HIS A 135 3.63 -2.07 5.10
C HIS A 135 4.68 -2.10 6.25
N ILE A 136 4.79 -0.95 6.97
CA ILE A 136 5.77 -0.76 8.06
C ILE A 136 5.89 -2.00 8.97
N PHE A 137 7.10 -2.32 9.41
CA PHE A 137 7.58 -3.52 10.11
C PHE A 137 7.78 -4.74 9.22
N ASN A 138 7.08 -4.89 8.09
CA ASN A 138 7.16 -6.07 7.23
C ASN A 138 8.27 -5.87 6.18
N ALA A 139 9.08 -6.89 6.00
CA ALA A 139 10.16 -6.94 5.01
C ALA A 139 11.08 -5.70 5.00
N MET A 140 11.48 -5.21 6.19
CA MET A 140 12.40 -4.07 6.34
C MET A 140 13.30 -4.20 7.57
N SER A 141 14.39 -3.43 7.63
CA SER A 141 15.27 -3.38 8.80
C SER A 141 14.53 -2.83 10.02
N GLN A 142 14.68 -3.53 11.16
CA GLN A 142 13.92 -3.27 12.38
C GLN A 142 14.60 -2.24 13.28
N LEU A 143 13.82 -1.63 14.18
CA LEU A 143 14.32 -0.72 15.21
C LEU A 143 15.09 -1.49 16.29
N SER A 144 16.36 -1.18 16.45
CA SER A 144 17.19 -1.68 17.54
C SER A 144 17.89 -0.55 18.30
N SER A 145 18.56 -0.87 19.41
CA SER A 145 19.15 0.14 20.31
C SER A 145 20.24 1.01 19.65
N ARG A 146 20.93 0.50 18.64
CA ARG A 146 22.05 1.22 17.98
C ARG A 146 21.89 1.33 16.47
N ALA A 147 20.91 0.65 15.90
CA ALA A 147 20.56 0.72 14.49
C ALA A 147 19.06 0.91 14.38
N PRO A 148 18.57 2.15 14.24
CA PRO A 148 17.13 2.42 14.16
C PRO A 148 16.47 1.78 12.95
N GLY A 149 17.23 1.56 11.88
CA GLY A 149 16.76 0.95 10.65
C GLY A 149 15.65 1.77 9.98
N VAL A 150 14.97 1.13 9.05
CA VAL A 150 13.83 1.71 8.32
C VAL A 150 12.66 2.00 9.26
N VAL A 151 12.37 1.08 10.19
CA VAL A 151 11.28 1.27 11.16
C VAL A 151 11.52 2.50 12.02
N GLY A 152 12.75 2.71 12.52
CA GLY A 152 13.10 3.89 13.30
C GLY A 152 13.01 5.17 12.48
N ALA A 153 13.44 5.18 11.24
CA ALA A 153 13.30 6.32 10.32
C ALA A 153 11.82 6.63 10.08
N ALA A 154 11.00 5.63 9.77
CA ALA A 154 9.56 5.80 9.55
C ALA A 154 8.85 6.41 10.76
N LEU A 155 9.12 5.91 11.97
CA LEU A 155 8.49 6.37 13.20
C LEU A 155 8.95 7.76 13.63
N SER A 156 10.18 8.16 13.29
CA SER A 156 10.74 9.48 13.64
C SER A 156 10.55 10.55 12.56
N SER A 157 10.21 10.16 11.33
CA SER A 157 9.99 11.12 10.24
C SER A 157 8.84 12.09 10.56
N PRO A 158 9.01 13.40 10.38
CA PRO A 158 7.95 14.38 10.61
C PRO A 158 6.92 14.45 9.46
N THR A 159 7.25 13.95 8.29
CA THR A 159 6.49 14.19 7.05
C THR A 159 6.05 12.94 6.33
N SER A 160 6.78 11.83 6.45
CA SER A 160 6.54 10.61 5.69
C SER A 160 5.30 9.85 6.15
N PHE A 161 4.68 9.15 5.23
CA PHE A 161 3.54 8.27 5.46
C PHE A 161 4.00 6.84 5.71
N SER A 162 3.21 6.05 6.43
CA SER A 162 3.49 4.62 6.60
C SER A 162 2.26 3.78 6.35
N GLY A 163 2.33 2.89 5.38
CA GLY A 163 1.37 1.82 5.18
C GLY A 163 1.37 0.87 6.36
N LEU A 164 0.21 0.48 6.85
CA LEU A 164 0.04 -0.42 7.99
C LEU A 164 -1.00 -1.49 7.64
N ILE A 165 -0.58 -2.77 7.64
CA ILE A 165 -1.48 -3.92 7.57
C ILE A 165 -1.99 -4.17 8.99
N ALA A 166 -3.21 -3.74 9.27
CA ALA A 166 -3.77 -3.76 10.61
C ALA A 166 -4.68 -4.98 10.83
N ASP A 167 -4.12 -6.18 10.72
CA ASP A 167 -4.82 -7.45 10.97
C ASP A 167 -4.48 -8.08 12.33
N GLY A 168 -3.51 -7.52 13.06
CA GLY A 168 -3.04 -8.03 14.35
C GLY A 168 -2.06 -9.20 14.23
N VAL A 169 -1.73 -9.64 13.01
CA VAL A 169 -0.82 -10.76 12.72
C VAL A 169 0.44 -10.27 12.01
N HIS A 170 0.30 -9.53 10.90
CA HIS A 170 1.43 -8.89 10.23
C HIS A 170 2.14 -7.88 11.13
N VAL A 171 1.36 -7.18 11.97
CA VAL A 171 1.89 -6.23 12.95
C VAL A 171 1.20 -6.47 14.29
N HIS A 172 1.99 -6.71 15.34
CA HIS A 172 1.47 -6.88 16.69
C HIS A 172 0.74 -5.61 17.16
N VAL A 173 -0.33 -5.75 17.92
CA VAL A 173 -1.20 -4.65 18.38
C VAL A 173 -0.41 -3.52 19.09
N ALA A 174 0.59 -3.87 19.91
CA ALA A 174 1.45 -2.87 20.56
C ALA A 174 2.22 -2.01 19.54
N ASN A 175 2.71 -2.61 18.43
CA ASN A 175 3.41 -1.88 17.38
C ASN A 175 2.44 -1.01 16.57
N MET A 176 1.22 -1.50 16.29
CA MET A 176 0.16 -0.68 15.68
C MET A 176 -0.15 0.55 16.54
N ALA A 177 -0.22 0.38 17.86
CA ALA A 177 -0.43 1.49 18.80
C ALA A 177 0.74 2.50 18.77
N LEU A 178 1.99 2.05 18.63
CA LEU A 178 3.14 2.94 18.45
C LEU A 178 3.05 3.73 17.15
N VAL A 179 2.71 3.09 16.03
CA VAL A 179 2.49 3.76 14.74
C VAL A 179 1.42 4.84 14.88
N ALA A 180 0.25 4.48 15.41
CA ALA A 180 -0.87 5.40 15.57
C ALA A 180 -0.51 6.60 16.47
N ARG A 181 0.26 6.38 17.55
CA ARG A 181 0.69 7.43 18.47
C ARG A 181 1.71 8.38 17.85
N LEU A 182 2.71 7.86 17.13
CA LEU A 182 3.84 8.63 16.62
C LEU A 182 3.53 9.32 15.29
N LEU A 183 2.80 8.66 14.39
CA LEU A 183 2.45 9.22 13.09
C LEU A 183 1.09 9.93 13.12
N GLY A 184 0.22 9.52 14.02
CA GLY A 184 -1.17 10.00 14.09
C GLY A 184 -2.02 9.62 12.87
N PRO A 185 -3.31 10.01 12.85
CA PRO A 185 -4.23 9.61 11.79
C PRO A 185 -3.93 10.27 10.43
N LYS A 186 -3.10 11.29 10.41
CA LYS A 186 -2.77 12.02 9.18
C LYS A 186 -1.66 11.37 8.35
N ARG A 187 -0.83 10.50 8.96
CA ARG A 187 0.33 9.87 8.30
C ARG A 187 0.34 8.34 8.39
N THR A 188 -0.49 7.76 9.24
CA THR A 188 -0.78 6.32 9.23
C THR A 188 -1.75 6.04 8.08
N VAL A 189 -1.38 5.16 7.17
CA VAL A 189 -2.17 4.74 6.01
C VAL A 189 -2.56 3.28 6.21
N LEU A 190 -3.84 3.00 6.46
CA LEU A 190 -4.28 1.62 6.46
C LEU A 190 -4.23 1.07 5.04
N VAL A 191 -3.55 -0.06 4.88
CA VAL A 191 -3.47 -0.79 3.62
C VAL A 191 -4.03 -2.19 3.80
N SER A 192 -4.67 -2.71 2.77
CA SER A 192 -5.17 -4.09 2.77
C SER A 192 -4.05 -5.08 2.49
N ASP A 193 -3.21 -4.79 1.53
CA ASP A 193 -2.23 -5.75 0.98
C ASP A 193 -2.88 -7.11 0.68
N ALA A 194 -4.12 -7.03 0.15
CA ALA A 194 -5.00 -8.17 0.04
C ALA A 194 -4.66 -9.04 -1.17
N MET A 195 -4.67 -10.33 -0.92
CA MET A 195 -4.50 -11.37 -1.92
C MET A 195 -5.81 -11.67 -2.66
N PRO A 196 -5.78 -12.45 -3.78
CA PRO A 196 -6.96 -12.73 -4.61
C PRO A 196 -8.14 -13.40 -3.89
N THR A 197 -7.97 -13.89 -2.68
CA THR A 197 -9.04 -14.49 -1.87
C THR A 197 -10.04 -13.46 -1.37
N LEU A 198 -9.65 -12.19 -1.18
CA LEU A 198 -10.59 -11.17 -0.71
C LEU A 198 -11.66 -10.86 -1.77
N GLY A 199 -12.91 -11.20 -1.43
CA GLY A 199 -14.05 -11.04 -2.34
C GLY A 199 -14.17 -12.12 -3.41
N SER A 200 -13.40 -13.20 -3.29
CA SER A 200 -13.53 -14.43 -4.07
C SER A 200 -14.47 -15.43 -3.38
N ASP A 201 -15.05 -16.33 -4.16
CA ASP A 201 -15.80 -17.49 -3.64
C ASP A 201 -14.85 -18.63 -3.21
N GLN A 202 -13.53 -18.48 -3.48
CA GLN A 202 -12.50 -19.45 -3.11
C GLN A 202 -11.67 -18.91 -1.95
N ASP A 203 -11.37 -19.78 -1.00
CA ASP A 203 -10.51 -19.50 0.15
C ASP A 203 -9.02 -19.79 -0.12
N TRP A 204 -8.63 -20.00 -1.38
CA TRP A 204 -7.27 -20.22 -1.83
C TRP A 204 -7.01 -19.60 -3.21
N PHE A 205 -5.74 -19.37 -3.48
CA PHE A 205 -5.23 -18.99 -4.80
C PHE A 205 -3.86 -19.64 -5.05
N GLU A 206 -3.40 -19.60 -6.29
CA GLU A 206 -2.07 -20.10 -6.65
C GLU A 206 -1.10 -18.95 -6.81
N LEU A 207 0.04 -19.04 -6.14
CA LEU A 207 1.15 -18.11 -6.29
C LEU A 207 2.42 -18.92 -6.60
N LYS A 208 2.99 -18.74 -7.81
CA LYS A 208 4.22 -19.43 -8.27
C LYS A 208 4.14 -20.96 -8.16
N GLY A 209 2.97 -21.55 -8.48
CA GLY A 209 2.76 -23.00 -8.42
C GLY A 209 2.48 -23.54 -7.02
N GLU A 210 2.40 -22.69 -6.00
CA GLU A 210 2.04 -23.06 -4.64
C GLU A 210 0.63 -22.54 -4.27
N LYS A 211 -0.15 -23.36 -3.60
CA LYS A 211 -1.48 -22.95 -3.11
C LYS A 211 -1.33 -22.16 -1.81
N ILE A 212 -1.96 -21.00 -1.78
CA ILE A 212 -2.02 -20.11 -0.61
C ILE A 212 -3.47 -20.09 -0.13
N PHE A 213 -3.68 -20.28 1.18
CA PHE A 213 -5.01 -20.41 1.79
C PHE A 213 -5.32 -19.23 2.69
N ALA A 214 -6.52 -18.67 2.55
CA ALA A 214 -7.03 -17.67 3.47
C ALA A 214 -7.46 -18.30 4.79
N ARG A 215 -7.09 -17.68 5.91
CA ARG A 215 -7.52 -18.03 7.27
C ARG A 215 -7.83 -16.74 8.05
N GLY A 216 -9.11 -16.41 8.20
CA GLY A 216 -9.51 -15.13 8.79
C GLY A 216 -9.03 -13.95 7.93
N LEU A 217 -8.26 -13.05 8.52
CA LEU A 217 -7.74 -11.83 7.86
C LEU A 217 -6.39 -12.02 7.17
N THR A 218 -5.84 -13.24 7.14
CA THR A 218 -4.49 -13.54 6.65
C THR A 218 -4.48 -14.69 5.66
N CYS A 219 -3.39 -14.81 4.89
CA CYS A 219 -3.16 -15.93 3.98
C CYS A 219 -1.87 -16.66 4.36
N TYR A 220 -1.87 -18.00 4.16
CA TYR A 220 -0.75 -18.87 4.53
C TYR A 220 -0.42 -19.88 3.45
N THR A 221 0.85 -20.22 3.35
CA THR A 221 1.30 -21.42 2.62
C THR A 221 0.79 -22.70 3.32
N PRO A 222 0.83 -23.86 2.65
CA PRO A 222 0.49 -25.15 3.28
C PRO A 222 1.29 -25.42 4.57
N ASP A 223 2.56 -24.99 4.61
CA ASP A 223 3.46 -25.13 5.75
C ASP A 223 3.22 -24.13 6.88
N GLY A 224 2.22 -23.26 6.73
CA GLY A 224 1.82 -22.29 7.76
C GLY A 224 2.66 -21.00 7.76
N VAL A 225 3.43 -20.72 6.72
CA VAL A 225 4.14 -19.45 6.56
C VAL A 225 3.17 -18.36 6.10
N LEU A 226 3.25 -17.17 6.72
CA LEU A 226 2.42 -16.02 6.35
C LEU A 226 2.76 -15.57 4.92
N ALA A 227 1.75 -15.48 4.06
CA ALA A 227 1.89 -15.25 2.63
C ALA A 227 0.93 -14.17 2.09
N GLY A 228 0.63 -13.17 2.90
CA GLY A 228 -0.21 -12.03 2.55
C GLY A 228 -1.48 -11.93 3.38
N SER A 229 -2.34 -11.00 3.04
CA SER A 229 -3.56 -10.70 3.79
C SER A 229 -4.83 -11.12 3.04
N ASN A 230 -5.91 -11.29 3.83
CA ASN A 230 -7.29 -11.39 3.36
C ASN A 230 -8.11 -10.25 4.00
N LEU A 231 -7.46 -9.11 4.17
CA LEU A 231 -7.92 -7.97 4.97
C LEU A 231 -8.64 -6.94 4.10
N SER A 232 -9.87 -6.58 4.45
CA SER A 232 -10.49 -5.36 3.92
C SER A 232 -10.07 -4.12 4.72
N LEU A 233 -10.18 -2.92 4.15
CA LEU A 233 -9.93 -1.69 4.91
C LEU A 233 -10.94 -1.50 6.04
N HIS A 234 -12.18 -1.96 5.87
CA HIS A 234 -13.18 -1.94 6.92
C HIS A 234 -12.77 -2.84 8.11
N ASP A 235 -12.27 -4.05 7.84
CA ASP A 235 -11.73 -4.92 8.89
C ASP A 235 -10.51 -4.32 9.58
N ALA A 236 -9.59 -3.71 8.81
CA ALA A 236 -8.43 -3.00 9.34
C ALA A 236 -8.83 -1.87 10.30
N MET A 237 -9.83 -1.06 9.93
CA MET A 237 -10.41 -0.06 10.83
C MET A 237 -10.98 -0.71 12.09
N GLY A 238 -11.74 -1.80 11.94
CA GLY A 238 -12.32 -2.54 13.06
C GLY A 238 -11.24 -3.05 14.04
N VAL A 239 -10.13 -3.57 13.54
CA VAL A 239 -8.98 -4.00 14.38
C VAL A 239 -8.37 -2.79 15.11
N MET A 240 -8.11 -1.69 14.40
CA MET A 240 -7.57 -0.47 15.01
C MET A 240 -8.49 0.08 16.12
N MET A 241 -9.79 0.07 15.89
CA MET A 241 -10.76 0.56 16.88
C MET A 241 -10.86 -0.36 18.09
N ARG A 242 -11.02 -1.67 17.87
CA ARG A 242 -11.29 -2.62 18.97
C ARG A 242 -10.04 -3.02 19.76
N GLN A 243 -8.89 -3.16 19.08
CA GLN A 243 -7.68 -3.69 19.72
C GLN A 243 -6.66 -2.59 20.08
N VAL A 244 -6.58 -1.52 19.28
CA VAL A 244 -5.66 -0.40 19.52
C VAL A 244 -6.35 0.73 20.30
N GLY A 245 -7.69 0.82 20.23
CA GLY A 245 -8.47 1.87 20.92
C GLY A 245 -8.53 3.18 20.14
N ILE A 246 -8.36 3.16 18.81
CA ILE A 246 -8.47 4.36 17.95
C ILE A 246 -9.96 4.71 17.78
N GLY A 247 -10.28 6.00 17.88
CA GLY A 247 -11.64 6.48 17.61
C GLY A 247 -12.03 6.35 16.14
N LEU A 248 -13.34 6.22 15.85
CA LEU A 248 -13.88 6.05 14.49
C LEU A 248 -13.37 7.14 13.53
N THR A 249 -13.35 8.40 13.94
CA THR A 249 -12.91 9.53 13.11
C THR A 249 -11.45 9.36 12.66
N ASP A 250 -10.57 8.93 13.56
CA ASP A 250 -9.15 8.73 13.25
C ASP A 250 -8.96 7.48 12.37
N ALA A 251 -9.70 6.39 12.64
CA ALA A 251 -9.67 5.19 11.82
C ALA A 251 -10.14 5.47 10.38
N LEU A 252 -11.22 6.24 10.21
CA LEU A 252 -11.69 6.70 8.90
C LEU A 252 -10.64 7.57 8.20
N GLN A 253 -9.97 8.46 8.93
CA GLN A 253 -8.91 9.29 8.37
C GLN A 253 -7.72 8.44 7.90
N MET A 254 -7.32 7.42 8.66
CA MET A 254 -6.25 6.48 8.29
C MET A 254 -6.62 5.62 7.06
N ALA A 255 -7.91 5.31 6.85
CA ALA A 255 -8.39 4.49 5.75
C ALA A 255 -8.76 5.28 4.48
N SER A 256 -8.89 6.62 4.56
CA SER A 256 -9.39 7.42 3.43
C SER A 256 -8.54 8.65 3.13
N HIS A 257 -8.48 9.63 4.04
CA HIS A 257 -7.81 10.91 3.77
C HIS A 257 -6.28 10.79 3.78
N ALA A 258 -5.71 10.01 4.70
CA ALA A 258 -4.27 9.79 4.77
C ALA A 258 -3.73 9.10 3.50
N PRO A 259 -4.31 7.99 2.98
CA PRO A 259 -3.88 7.42 1.71
C PRO A 259 -4.05 8.38 0.53
N ALA A 260 -5.13 9.16 0.46
CA ALA A 260 -5.32 10.16 -0.59
C ALA A 260 -4.20 11.23 -0.56
N ARG A 261 -3.82 11.71 0.62
CA ARG A 261 -2.69 12.64 0.82
C ARG A 261 -1.35 12.01 0.46
N ALA A 262 -1.16 10.75 0.79
CA ALA A 262 0.08 10.04 0.50
C ALA A 262 0.39 10.04 -0.99
N ILE A 263 -0.62 9.94 -1.84
CA ILE A 263 -0.48 9.93 -3.30
C ILE A 263 -0.85 11.27 -3.96
N GLY A 264 -1.12 12.34 -3.18
CA GLY A 264 -1.43 13.69 -3.68
C GLY A 264 -2.78 13.81 -4.40
N LEU A 265 -3.80 13.09 -3.91
CA LEU A 265 -5.17 13.13 -4.44
C LEU A 265 -6.21 13.60 -3.41
N GLU A 266 -5.79 14.18 -2.28
CA GLU A 266 -6.66 14.65 -1.19
C GLU A 266 -7.65 15.76 -1.62
N GLY A 267 -7.38 16.41 -2.73
CA GLY A 267 -8.31 17.37 -3.35
C GLY A 267 -9.51 16.70 -4.03
N GLN A 268 -9.39 15.44 -4.41
CA GLN A 268 -10.34 14.72 -5.24
C GLN A 268 -11.08 13.61 -4.49
N VAL A 269 -10.39 12.86 -3.62
CA VAL A 269 -10.91 11.69 -2.93
C VAL A 269 -10.53 11.69 -1.45
N GLY A 270 -11.09 10.77 -0.66
CA GLY A 270 -10.75 10.57 0.75
C GLY A 270 -11.39 11.56 1.71
N ARG A 271 -12.35 12.37 1.24
CA ARG A 271 -13.10 13.33 2.05
C ARG A 271 -14.46 13.66 1.46
N LEU A 272 -15.40 14.06 2.30
CA LEU A 272 -16.67 14.66 1.87
C LEU A 272 -16.50 16.18 1.83
N ALA A 273 -16.39 16.74 0.62
CA ALA A 273 -16.25 18.18 0.41
C ALA A 273 -16.81 18.58 -0.97
N VAL A 274 -17.21 19.82 -1.11
CA VAL A 274 -17.66 20.37 -2.40
C VAL A 274 -16.51 20.27 -3.40
N GLY A 275 -16.79 19.71 -4.58
CA GLY A 275 -15.81 19.47 -5.65
C GLY A 275 -15.03 18.15 -5.52
N ALA A 276 -15.14 17.44 -4.40
CA ALA A 276 -14.59 16.09 -4.29
C ALA A 276 -15.50 15.07 -5.00
N ARG A 277 -14.92 13.95 -5.40
CA ARG A 277 -15.65 12.85 -6.03
C ARG A 277 -16.65 12.26 -5.02
N ALA A 278 -17.87 11.99 -5.46
CA ALA A 278 -18.94 11.45 -4.63
C ALA A 278 -18.76 9.95 -4.34
N ASP A 279 -17.65 9.62 -3.71
CA ASP A 279 -17.30 8.30 -3.20
C ASP A 279 -17.44 8.31 -1.69
N PHE A 280 -18.36 7.53 -1.15
CA PHE A 280 -18.58 7.47 0.29
C PHE A 280 -19.22 6.16 0.72
N VAL A 281 -19.15 5.87 2.00
CA VAL A 281 -19.75 4.72 2.64
C VAL A 281 -20.73 5.19 3.73
N GLN A 282 -21.75 4.40 3.96
CA GLN A 282 -22.63 4.54 5.12
C GLN A 282 -22.28 3.44 6.11
N LEU A 283 -22.03 3.85 7.34
CA LEU A 283 -21.87 2.94 8.48
C LEU A 283 -23.08 3.09 9.41
N ASP A 284 -23.43 2.03 10.12
CA ASP A 284 -24.42 2.07 11.20
C ASP A 284 -23.80 2.57 12.53
N GLY A 285 -24.60 2.57 13.60
CA GLY A 285 -24.16 3.00 14.94
C GLY A 285 -23.05 2.13 15.54
N ASP A 286 -22.90 0.90 15.09
CA ASP A 286 -21.86 -0.05 15.51
C ASP A 286 -20.67 -0.06 14.53
N SER A 287 -20.65 0.87 13.59
CA SER A 287 -19.63 1.03 12.55
C SER A 287 -19.60 -0.12 11.52
N ASN A 288 -20.68 -0.87 11.34
CA ASN A 288 -20.79 -1.86 10.27
C ASN A 288 -21.08 -1.17 8.94
N LEU A 289 -20.54 -1.71 7.85
CA LEU A 289 -20.78 -1.21 6.50
C LEU A 289 -22.22 -1.52 6.06
N VAL A 290 -22.98 -0.48 5.73
CA VAL A 290 -24.38 -0.57 5.29
C VAL A 290 -24.51 -0.39 3.79
N ARG A 291 -23.87 0.65 3.24
CA ARG A 291 -23.97 1.01 1.81
C ARG A 291 -22.68 1.65 1.33
N VAL A 292 -22.44 1.52 0.03
CA VAL A 292 -21.28 2.09 -0.67
C VAL A 292 -21.77 2.89 -1.88
N TRP A 293 -21.18 4.04 -2.11
CA TRP A 293 -21.37 4.84 -3.32
C TRP A 293 -20.05 5.11 -4.00
N GLN A 294 -20.01 4.96 -5.31
CA GLN A 294 -18.92 5.40 -6.15
C GLN A 294 -19.43 6.37 -7.20
N ARG A 295 -18.83 7.57 -7.31
CA ARG A 295 -19.25 8.63 -8.22
C ARG A 295 -20.75 8.98 -8.07
N GLY A 296 -21.27 8.89 -6.87
CA GLY A 296 -22.69 9.16 -6.56
C GLY A 296 -23.66 8.03 -6.90
N VAL A 297 -23.18 6.91 -7.43
CA VAL A 297 -23.99 5.71 -7.73
C VAL A 297 -23.82 4.72 -6.58
N GLN A 298 -24.95 4.27 -6.02
CA GLN A 298 -24.95 3.20 -5.00
C GLN A 298 -24.63 1.85 -5.66
N LEU A 299 -23.78 1.05 -5.02
CA LEU A 299 -23.38 -0.28 -5.46
C LEU A 299 -24.27 -1.36 -4.89
#